data_b72f97bb943063923229abbc00b413eb
#
_entry.id   b72f97bb943063923229abbc00b413eb
#
_cell.length_a   1.000
_cell.length_b   1.000
_cell.length_c   1.000
_cell.angle_alpha   90.00
_cell.angle_beta   90.00
_cell.angle_gamma   90.00
#
_symmetry.space_group_name_H-M   'P 1'
#
loop_
_entity.id
_entity.type
_entity.pdbx_description
1 polymer ?
#
loop_
_entity_poly.entity_id
_entity_poly.type
_entity_poly.pdbx_seq_one_letter_code
_entity_poly.pdbx_strand_id
1 'polypeptide(L)'
;RTLGREAADLYQGDFLPDVADELWCADLHAYYRSLFVRLFRRLVQELMRTQEYAEAAALCAQAVHLDPLSEEFSLLLMQNLTRSHQAQQALDHYEALQKLYQESYGLTPSPELEAARLTASQELYGGGMGPAALETFLLAGDGESRALACDNGTFREIVLLCLRSMRRDPDLKAQLLMLCLEGWEAQPEKNAVYMQQMKLILQGCLRSGDPFTQIGAGQYWVLLPGAGSETHSAIAQRLQQAMHQRFAQSSAVFRTRAIDLRGMVHLAEPKD
;
A
#
# COMPACT_ATOMS: atom_id res chain seq x y z
N ARG A 1 -22.84 28.75 -11.78
CA ARG A 1 -22.75 27.36 -11.30
C ARG A 1 -23.11 26.36 -12.42
N THR A 2 -24.28 26.44 -13.02
CA THR A 2 -24.70 25.55 -14.11
C THR A 2 -23.69 25.49 -15.24
N LEU A 3 -23.30 26.64 -15.80
CA LEU A 3 -22.28 26.73 -16.86
C LEU A 3 -20.91 26.15 -16.44
N GLY A 4 -20.53 26.27 -15.17
CA GLY A 4 -19.27 25.72 -14.67
C GLY A 4 -19.29 24.19 -14.61
N ARG A 5 -20.43 23.58 -14.25
CA ARG A 5 -20.61 22.12 -14.26
C ARG A 5 -20.67 21.59 -15.69
N GLU A 6 -21.48 22.20 -16.55
CA GLU A 6 -21.54 21.86 -17.96
C GLU A 6 -20.13 21.89 -18.59
N ALA A 7 -19.30 22.88 -18.23
CA ALA A 7 -17.92 22.96 -18.70
C ALA A 7 -17.01 21.87 -18.10
N ALA A 8 -17.22 21.48 -16.83
CA ALA A 8 -16.48 20.38 -16.21
C ALA A 8 -16.88 19.03 -16.82
N ASP A 9 -18.16 18.81 -17.10
CA ASP A 9 -18.69 17.59 -17.72
C ASP A 9 -18.22 17.42 -19.18
N LEU A 10 -17.88 18.52 -19.85
CA LEU A 10 -17.31 18.47 -21.21
C LEU A 10 -15.87 17.98 -21.23
N TYR A 11 -15.13 18.08 -20.13
CA TYR A 11 -13.76 17.59 -20.06
C TYR A 11 -13.75 16.12 -19.65
N GLN A 12 -13.58 15.23 -20.63
CA GLN A 12 -13.60 13.77 -20.44
C GLN A 12 -12.19 13.13 -20.50
N GLY A 13 -11.13 13.93 -20.51
CA GLY A 13 -9.75 13.48 -20.62
C GLY A 13 -8.92 14.35 -21.55
N ASP A 14 -7.74 13.89 -21.88
CA ASP A 14 -6.83 14.63 -22.74
C ASP A 14 -7.37 14.77 -24.17
N PHE A 15 -7.11 15.93 -24.75
CA PHE A 15 -7.54 16.25 -26.11
C PHE A 15 -6.84 15.36 -27.13
N LEU A 16 -7.61 14.62 -27.96
CA LEU A 16 -7.09 13.70 -28.97
C LEU A 16 -6.04 12.69 -28.40
N PRO A 17 -6.45 11.79 -27.50
CA PRO A 17 -5.51 10.88 -26.81
C PRO A 17 -4.74 9.97 -27.78
N ASP A 18 -5.32 9.64 -28.95
CA ASP A 18 -4.71 8.77 -29.97
C ASP A 18 -3.48 9.39 -30.67
N VAL A 19 -3.30 10.71 -30.55
CA VAL A 19 -2.18 11.47 -31.14
C VAL A 19 -1.43 12.28 -30.09
N ALA A 20 -1.46 11.84 -28.84
CA ALA A 20 -0.84 12.53 -27.71
C ALA A 20 0.67 12.73 -27.88
N ASP A 21 1.35 11.84 -28.61
CA ASP A 21 2.80 11.87 -28.86
C ASP A 21 3.22 12.92 -29.90
N GLU A 22 2.27 13.53 -30.61
CA GLU A 22 2.56 14.54 -31.61
C GLU A 22 2.87 15.90 -30.94
N LEU A 23 4.02 16.51 -31.27
CA LEU A 23 4.50 17.75 -30.67
C LEU A 23 3.49 18.90 -30.71
N TRP A 24 2.70 19.03 -31.79
CA TRP A 24 1.68 20.08 -31.93
C TRP A 24 0.50 19.89 -30.97
N CYS A 25 0.25 18.66 -30.53
CA CYS A 25 -0.84 18.33 -29.63
C CYS A 25 -0.50 18.61 -28.17
N ALA A 26 0.79 18.53 -27.79
CA ALA A 26 1.25 18.69 -26.42
C ALA A 26 0.85 20.05 -25.80
N ASP A 27 0.97 21.14 -26.56
CA ASP A 27 0.57 22.49 -26.07
C ASP A 27 -0.94 22.60 -25.84
N LEU A 28 -1.74 21.96 -26.68
CA LEU A 28 -3.20 21.93 -26.54
C LEU A 28 -3.62 21.07 -25.34
N HIS A 29 -2.97 19.94 -25.11
CA HIS A 29 -3.19 19.12 -23.93
C HIS A 29 -2.90 19.92 -22.65
N ALA A 30 -1.73 20.53 -22.55
CA ALA A 30 -1.36 21.37 -21.42
C ALA A 30 -2.34 22.52 -21.20
N TYR A 31 -2.78 23.17 -22.27
CA TYR A 31 -3.73 24.27 -22.23
C TYR A 31 -5.09 23.83 -21.69
N TYR A 32 -5.73 22.80 -22.28
CA TYR A 32 -7.05 22.35 -21.85
C TYR A 32 -7.02 21.74 -20.45
N ARG A 33 -5.97 20.98 -20.12
CA ARG A 33 -5.76 20.47 -18.75
C ARG A 33 -5.64 21.62 -17.75
N SER A 34 -4.90 22.68 -18.07
CA SER A 34 -4.78 23.84 -17.19
C SER A 34 -6.10 24.60 -17.01
N LEU A 35 -6.92 24.66 -18.06
CA LEU A 35 -8.26 25.24 -17.98
C LEU A 35 -9.16 24.40 -17.07
N PHE A 36 -9.17 23.08 -17.24
CA PHE A 36 -9.93 22.17 -16.39
C PHE A 36 -9.54 22.31 -14.92
N VAL A 37 -8.25 22.25 -14.60
CA VAL A 37 -7.77 22.36 -13.21
C VAL A 37 -8.19 23.69 -12.58
N ARG A 38 -8.11 24.81 -13.32
CA ARG A 38 -8.53 26.11 -12.82
C ARG A 38 -10.05 26.19 -12.59
N LEU A 39 -10.83 25.64 -13.52
CA LEU A 39 -12.29 25.58 -13.38
C LEU A 39 -12.69 24.69 -12.21
N PHE A 40 -12.09 23.50 -12.14
CA PHE A 40 -12.30 22.54 -11.08
C PHE A 40 -12.04 23.14 -9.69
N ARG A 41 -10.87 23.77 -9.48
CA ARG A 41 -10.56 24.42 -8.21
C ARG A 41 -11.61 25.45 -7.80
N ARG A 42 -12.05 26.28 -8.73
CA ARG A 42 -13.08 27.30 -8.45
C ARG A 42 -14.42 26.68 -8.08
N LEU A 43 -14.84 25.62 -8.80
CA LEU A 43 -16.10 24.94 -8.50
C LEU A 43 -16.06 24.25 -7.14
N VAL A 44 -15.01 23.49 -6.87
CA VAL A 44 -14.84 22.81 -5.56
C VAL A 44 -14.79 23.82 -4.43
N GLN A 45 -14.02 24.92 -4.55
CA GLN A 45 -13.97 25.97 -3.53
C GLN A 45 -15.33 26.60 -3.28
N GLU A 46 -16.12 26.85 -4.33
CA GLU A 46 -17.46 27.43 -4.19
C GLU A 46 -18.43 26.45 -3.54
N LEU A 47 -18.39 25.16 -3.89
CA LEU A 47 -19.18 24.12 -3.27
C LEU A 47 -18.82 23.93 -1.80
N MET A 48 -17.53 23.95 -1.48
CA MET A 48 -17.08 23.91 -0.08
C MET A 48 -17.54 25.14 0.72
N ARG A 49 -17.51 26.32 0.12
CA ARG A 49 -17.99 27.59 0.73
C ARG A 49 -19.50 27.52 1.04
N THR A 50 -20.26 26.87 0.19
CA THR A 50 -21.72 26.69 0.37
C THR A 50 -22.08 25.40 1.15
N GLN A 51 -21.07 24.71 1.65
CA GLN A 51 -21.19 23.44 2.42
C GLN A 51 -21.85 22.28 1.62
N GLU A 52 -21.80 22.34 0.31
CA GLU A 52 -22.31 21.29 -0.58
C GLU A 52 -21.25 20.20 -0.78
N TYR A 53 -20.80 19.61 0.34
CA TYR A 53 -19.64 18.71 0.37
C TYR A 53 -19.85 17.42 -0.44
N ALA A 54 -21.06 16.87 -0.43
CA ALA A 54 -21.37 15.66 -1.20
C ALA A 54 -21.19 15.90 -2.71
N GLU A 55 -21.60 17.08 -3.19
CA GLU A 55 -21.45 17.46 -4.57
C GLU A 55 -20.00 17.80 -4.94
N ALA A 56 -19.29 18.46 -4.03
CA ALA A 56 -17.85 18.67 -4.16
C ALA A 56 -17.10 17.33 -4.23
N ALA A 57 -17.48 16.34 -3.42
CA ALA A 57 -16.89 15.01 -3.46
C ALA A 57 -17.14 14.31 -4.81
N ALA A 58 -18.37 14.38 -5.35
CA ALA A 58 -18.68 13.79 -6.65
C ALA A 58 -17.85 14.42 -7.78
N LEU A 59 -17.67 15.75 -7.77
CA LEU A 59 -16.82 16.44 -8.72
C LEU A 59 -15.33 16.05 -8.56
N CYS A 60 -14.85 15.93 -7.32
CA CYS A 60 -13.49 15.47 -7.03
C CYS A 60 -13.27 14.02 -7.52
N ALA A 61 -14.25 13.13 -7.38
CA ALA A 61 -14.17 11.75 -7.87
C ALA A 61 -14.01 11.70 -9.39
N GLN A 62 -14.69 12.56 -10.14
CA GLN A 62 -14.49 12.69 -11.59
C GLN A 62 -13.06 13.14 -11.92
N ALA A 63 -12.54 14.14 -11.20
CA ALA A 63 -11.18 14.62 -11.42
C ALA A 63 -10.11 13.55 -11.09
N VAL A 64 -10.28 12.77 -10.03
CA VAL A 64 -9.42 11.63 -9.68
C VAL A 64 -9.48 10.55 -10.78
N HIS A 65 -10.65 10.30 -11.37
CA HIS A 65 -10.76 9.35 -12.48
C HIS A 65 -9.95 9.80 -13.70
N LEU A 66 -9.90 11.10 -13.98
CA LEU A 66 -9.15 11.69 -15.10
C LEU A 66 -7.63 11.75 -14.81
N ASP A 67 -7.25 11.97 -13.55
CA ASP A 67 -5.86 12.01 -13.11
C ASP A 67 -5.68 11.29 -11.76
N PRO A 68 -5.55 9.94 -11.77
CA PRO A 68 -5.46 9.13 -10.56
C PRO A 68 -4.21 9.41 -9.70
N LEU A 69 -3.19 10.05 -10.28
CA LEU A 69 -1.95 10.37 -9.59
C LEU A 69 -1.93 11.78 -8.97
N SER A 70 -2.96 12.56 -9.20
CA SER A 70 -3.05 13.91 -8.62
C SER A 70 -3.35 13.83 -7.12
N GLU A 71 -2.35 14.12 -6.30
CA GLU A 71 -2.53 14.22 -4.85
C GLU A 71 -3.52 15.31 -4.46
N GLU A 72 -3.54 16.43 -5.20
CA GLU A 72 -4.48 17.53 -4.96
C GLU A 72 -5.93 17.07 -5.09
N PHE A 73 -6.26 16.32 -6.16
CA PHE A 73 -7.63 15.85 -6.37
C PHE A 73 -8.02 14.80 -5.33
N SER A 74 -7.11 13.90 -5.00
CA SER A 74 -7.30 12.89 -3.96
C SER A 74 -7.49 13.51 -2.58
N LEU A 75 -6.70 14.53 -2.23
CA LEU A 75 -6.83 15.26 -0.97
C LEU A 75 -8.19 15.97 -0.87
N LEU A 76 -8.60 16.70 -1.93
CA LEU A 76 -9.89 17.38 -1.98
C LEU A 76 -11.05 16.36 -1.91
N LEU A 77 -10.94 15.23 -2.58
CA LEU A 77 -11.93 14.14 -2.50
C LEU A 77 -12.09 13.66 -1.06
N MET A 78 -11.00 13.27 -0.41
CA MET A 78 -11.01 12.77 0.96
C MET A 78 -11.58 13.80 1.95
N GLN A 79 -11.19 15.07 1.82
CA GLN A 79 -11.70 16.14 2.68
C GLN A 79 -13.21 16.34 2.53
N ASN A 80 -13.73 16.31 1.31
CA ASN A 80 -15.15 16.52 1.06
C ASN A 80 -15.99 15.28 1.43
N LEU A 81 -15.47 14.07 1.20
CA LEU A 81 -16.10 12.83 1.68
C LEU A 81 -16.21 12.82 3.20
N THR A 82 -15.14 13.18 3.91
CA THR A 82 -15.17 13.26 5.38
C THR A 82 -16.20 14.27 5.86
N ARG A 83 -16.25 15.48 5.27
CA ARG A 83 -17.22 16.52 5.65
C ARG A 83 -18.67 16.21 5.27
N SER A 84 -18.89 15.32 4.31
CA SER A 84 -20.23 14.80 3.94
C SER A 84 -20.62 13.54 4.72
N HIS A 85 -19.92 13.20 5.80
CA HIS A 85 -20.13 12.01 6.61
C HIS A 85 -19.98 10.68 5.86
N GLN A 86 -19.11 10.67 4.87
CA GLN A 86 -18.74 9.50 4.08
C GLN A 86 -17.27 9.09 4.34
N ALA A 87 -16.87 9.12 5.61
CA ALA A 87 -15.49 8.92 6.05
C ALA A 87 -14.94 7.54 5.64
N GLN A 88 -15.78 6.49 5.58
CA GLN A 88 -15.36 5.17 5.11
C GLN A 88 -14.88 5.23 3.66
N GLN A 89 -15.60 5.91 2.77
CA GLN A 89 -15.19 6.05 1.37
C GLN A 89 -13.88 6.84 1.21
N ALA A 90 -13.63 7.81 2.12
CA ALA A 90 -12.36 8.52 2.14
C ALA A 90 -11.18 7.58 2.51
N LEU A 91 -11.38 6.67 3.46
CA LEU A 91 -10.40 5.66 3.85
C LEU A 91 -10.16 4.64 2.72
N ASP A 92 -11.22 4.13 2.11
CA ASP A 92 -11.13 3.19 0.98
C ASP A 92 -10.35 3.82 -0.20
N HIS A 93 -10.59 5.11 -0.47
CA HIS A 93 -9.85 5.84 -1.49
C HIS A 93 -8.36 5.98 -1.14
N TYR A 94 -8.02 6.29 0.12
CA TYR A 94 -6.64 6.38 0.57
C TYR A 94 -5.91 5.04 0.41
N GLU A 95 -6.53 3.93 0.79
CA GLU A 95 -5.94 2.59 0.64
C GLU A 95 -5.68 2.23 -0.83
N ALA A 96 -6.64 2.54 -1.71
CA ALA A 96 -6.48 2.34 -3.15
C ALA A 96 -5.32 3.18 -3.73
N LEU A 97 -5.21 4.45 -3.30
CA LEU A 97 -4.15 5.36 -3.71
C LEU A 97 -2.78 4.91 -3.18
N GLN A 98 -2.70 4.50 -1.93
CA GLN A 98 -1.46 3.98 -1.32
C GLN A 98 -0.96 2.74 -2.08
N LYS A 99 -1.87 1.82 -2.40
CA LYS A 99 -1.55 0.64 -3.20
C LYS A 99 -1.04 1.01 -4.59
N LEU A 100 -1.70 1.94 -5.27
CA LEU A 100 -1.29 2.43 -6.58
C LEU A 100 0.12 3.04 -6.54
N TYR A 101 0.41 3.88 -5.54
CA TYR A 101 1.71 4.54 -5.39
C TYR A 101 2.82 3.53 -5.10
N GLN A 102 2.56 2.56 -4.23
CA GLN A 102 3.53 1.55 -3.86
C GLN A 102 3.83 0.58 -5.01
N GLU A 103 2.79 0.11 -5.72
CA GLU A 103 2.94 -0.87 -6.81
C GLU A 103 3.53 -0.25 -8.09
N SER A 104 3.16 0.98 -8.42
CA SER A 104 3.56 1.61 -9.69
C SER A 104 4.86 2.40 -9.58
N TYR A 105 5.14 3.02 -8.43
CA TYR A 105 6.22 3.99 -8.29
C TYR A 105 7.13 3.74 -7.09
N GLY A 106 6.80 2.84 -6.18
CA GLY A 106 7.53 2.65 -4.93
C GLY A 106 7.49 3.87 -3.99
N LEU A 107 6.49 4.73 -4.16
CA LEU A 107 6.30 5.96 -3.40
C LEU A 107 5.31 5.75 -2.26
N THR A 108 5.35 6.64 -1.27
CA THR A 108 4.36 6.75 -0.19
C THR A 108 3.55 8.02 -0.39
N PRO A 109 2.24 8.04 0.00
CA PRO A 109 1.43 9.25 -0.02
C PRO A 109 2.05 10.40 0.78
N SER A 110 1.71 11.63 0.41
CA SER A 110 2.21 12.83 1.10
C SER A 110 1.70 12.94 2.55
N PRO A 111 2.39 13.70 3.42
CA PRO A 111 1.93 13.97 4.79
C PRO A 111 0.54 14.58 4.86
N GLU A 112 0.14 15.38 3.85
CA GLU A 112 -1.18 15.99 3.74
C GLU A 112 -2.28 14.94 3.52
N LEU A 113 -2.05 13.95 2.67
CA LEU A 113 -2.95 12.82 2.47
C LEU A 113 -3.06 11.94 3.73
N GLU A 114 -1.94 11.72 4.42
CA GLU A 114 -1.93 11.00 5.69
C GLU A 114 -2.71 11.75 6.78
N ALA A 115 -2.60 13.08 6.86
CA ALA A 115 -3.40 13.90 7.77
C ALA A 115 -4.91 13.82 7.43
N ALA A 116 -5.27 13.80 6.15
CA ALA A 116 -6.67 13.61 5.72
C ALA A 116 -7.18 12.21 6.12
N ARG A 117 -6.38 11.16 5.98
CA ARG A 117 -6.71 9.81 6.45
C ARG A 117 -6.98 9.78 7.96
N LEU A 118 -6.11 10.40 8.75
CA LEU A 118 -6.31 10.50 10.21
C LEU A 118 -7.61 11.24 10.56
N THR A 119 -7.93 12.32 9.84
CA THR A 119 -9.17 13.09 10.03
C THR A 119 -10.40 12.24 9.70
N ALA A 120 -10.36 11.49 8.59
CA ALA A 120 -11.44 10.56 8.21
C ALA A 120 -11.59 9.43 9.26
N SER A 121 -10.49 8.87 9.75
CA SER A 121 -10.52 7.89 10.84
C SER A 121 -11.13 8.45 12.13
N GLN A 122 -10.80 9.70 12.49
CA GLN A 122 -11.39 10.36 13.65
C GLN A 122 -12.89 10.61 13.49
N GLU A 123 -13.34 11.02 12.30
CA GLU A 123 -14.77 11.18 12.02
C GLU A 123 -15.52 9.84 12.14
N LEU A 124 -14.95 8.78 11.60
CA LEU A 124 -15.57 7.46 11.60
C LEU A 124 -15.56 6.81 13.00
N TYR A 125 -14.47 6.93 13.73
CA TYR A 125 -14.22 6.21 14.98
C TYR A 125 -14.15 7.11 16.23
N GLY A 126 -14.19 8.43 16.07
CA GLY A 126 -13.99 9.40 17.16
C GLY A 126 -15.05 9.38 18.25
N GLY A 127 -16.21 8.77 18.00
CA GLY A 127 -17.27 8.54 18.98
C GLY A 127 -17.04 7.33 19.91
N GLY A 128 -15.91 6.66 19.78
CA GLY A 128 -15.61 5.40 20.46
C GLY A 128 -16.13 4.18 19.71
N MET A 129 -15.23 3.25 19.44
CA MET A 129 -15.57 1.99 18.77
C MET A 129 -16.18 1.04 19.80
N GLY A 130 -17.48 0.72 19.67
CA GLY A 130 -18.10 -0.35 20.47
C GLY A 130 -17.49 -1.71 20.12
N PRO A 131 -17.62 -2.75 20.99
CA PRO A 131 -17.03 -4.07 20.77
C PRO A 131 -17.36 -4.68 19.41
N ALA A 132 -18.58 -4.53 18.91
CA ALA A 132 -19.02 -5.04 17.61
C ALA A 132 -18.36 -4.31 16.43
N ALA A 133 -18.18 -2.98 16.54
CA ALA A 133 -17.48 -2.19 15.53
C ALA A 133 -15.99 -2.50 15.51
N LEU A 134 -15.37 -2.75 16.68
CA LEU A 134 -14.00 -3.20 16.80
C LEU A 134 -13.81 -4.57 16.14
N GLU A 135 -14.71 -5.53 16.36
CA GLU A 135 -14.69 -6.84 15.73
C GLU A 135 -14.76 -6.71 14.20
N THR A 136 -15.69 -5.92 13.69
CA THR A 136 -15.81 -5.64 12.25
C THR A 136 -14.55 -5.00 11.70
N PHE A 137 -13.95 -4.04 12.39
CA PHE A 137 -12.71 -3.38 12.00
C PHE A 137 -11.53 -4.37 11.95
N LEU A 138 -11.39 -5.25 12.95
CA LEU A 138 -10.33 -6.24 13.00
C LEU A 138 -10.47 -7.31 11.91
N LEU A 139 -11.71 -7.64 11.51
CA LEU A 139 -12.00 -8.63 10.48
C LEU A 139 -12.08 -8.03 9.06
N ALA A 140 -12.19 -6.70 8.93
CA ALA A 140 -12.21 -6.00 7.65
C ALA A 140 -10.81 -6.06 7.00
N GLY A 141 -10.55 -7.06 6.25
CA GLY A 141 -9.24 -7.30 5.59
C GLY A 141 -8.78 -8.74 5.67
N ASP A 142 -9.37 -9.53 6.54
CA ASP A 142 -9.00 -10.95 6.75
C ASP A 142 -9.73 -11.91 5.79
N GLY A 143 -10.18 -11.39 4.63
CA GLY A 143 -10.91 -12.19 3.62
C GLY A 143 -10.08 -13.28 2.95
N GLU A 144 -8.77 -13.29 3.12
CA GLU A 144 -7.88 -14.33 2.60
C GLU A 144 -6.92 -14.79 3.70
N SER A 145 -7.00 -16.07 4.05
CA SER A 145 -6.07 -16.75 4.97
C SER A 145 -4.65 -16.86 4.37
N ARG A 146 -4.10 -15.73 3.92
CA ARG A 146 -2.76 -15.62 3.32
C ARG A 146 -1.80 -14.92 4.26
N ALA A 147 -0.51 -15.21 4.10
CA ALA A 147 0.55 -14.53 4.84
C ALA A 147 0.53 -13.00 4.58
N LEU A 148 0.76 -12.21 5.61
CA LEU A 148 0.72 -10.76 5.57
C LEU A 148 1.92 -10.19 4.80
N ALA A 149 1.70 -9.71 3.59
CA ALA A 149 2.68 -8.89 2.88
C ALA A 149 2.58 -7.45 3.38
N CYS A 150 3.65 -6.90 3.94
CA CYS A 150 3.66 -5.54 4.46
C CYS A 150 4.87 -4.74 3.93
N ASP A 151 4.81 -3.41 4.08
CA ASP A 151 5.95 -2.54 3.80
C ASP A 151 7.05 -2.70 4.86
N ASN A 152 8.25 -2.15 4.55
CA ASN A 152 9.42 -2.27 5.41
C ASN A 152 9.24 -1.62 6.78
N GLY A 153 8.50 -0.52 6.86
CA GLY A 153 8.23 0.19 8.11
C GLY A 153 7.34 -0.65 9.03
N THR A 154 6.22 -1.12 8.51
CA THR A 154 5.29 -2.01 9.21
C THR A 154 5.98 -3.30 9.65
N PHE A 155 6.75 -3.94 8.76
CA PHE A 155 7.51 -5.15 9.09
C PHE A 155 8.47 -4.91 10.25
N ARG A 156 9.23 -3.80 10.21
CA ARG A 156 10.15 -3.42 11.29
C ARG A 156 9.43 -3.28 12.63
N GLU A 157 8.28 -2.61 12.67
CA GLU A 157 7.51 -2.43 13.91
C GLU A 157 6.97 -3.78 14.44
N ILE A 158 6.53 -4.68 13.56
CA ILE A 158 6.12 -6.04 13.95
C ILE A 158 7.29 -6.81 14.55
N VAL A 159 8.47 -6.75 13.94
CA VAL A 159 9.70 -7.39 14.48
C VAL A 159 10.06 -6.81 15.85
N LEU A 160 10.03 -5.48 16.00
CA LEU A 160 10.31 -4.84 17.30
C LEU A 160 9.27 -5.22 18.36
N LEU A 161 7.98 -5.32 18.00
CA LEU A 161 6.93 -5.79 18.91
C LEU A 161 7.20 -7.24 19.35
N CYS A 162 7.59 -8.10 18.40
CA CYS A 162 7.96 -9.48 18.69
C CYS A 162 9.16 -9.55 19.66
N LEU A 163 10.24 -8.78 19.43
CA LEU A 163 11.39 -8.68 20.32
C LEU A 163 11.01 -8.20 21.72
N ARG A 164 10.14 -7.17 21.84
CA ARG A 164 9.63 -6.69 23.13
C ARG A 164 8.81 -7.77 23.86
N SER A 165 8.06 -8.59 23.13
CA SER A 165 7.31 -9.71 23.70
C SER A 165 8.24 -10.82 24.19
N MET A 166 9.26 -11.18 23.40
CA MET A 166 10.29 -12.18 23.78
C MET A 166 11.13 -11.72 24.99
N ARG A 167 11.31 -10.42 25.18
CA ARG A 167 11.97 -9.87 26.39
C ARG A 167 11.14 -10.10 27.64
N ARG A 168 9.80 -9.97 27.53
CA ARG A 168 8.89 -10.19 28.68
C ARG A 168 8.65 -11.66 28.96
N ASP A 169 8.68 -12.49 27.93
CA ASP A 169 8.47 -13.93 28.03
C ASP A 169 9.63 -14.66 27.33
N PRO A 170 10.57 -15.21 28.13
CA PRO A 170 11.74 -15.94 27.60
C PRO A 170 11.40 -17.25 26.86
N ASP A 171 10.18 -17.78 27.03
CA ASP A 171 9.76 -19.01 26.36
C ASP A 171 9.26 -18.74 24.93
N LEU A 172 8.93 -17.50 24.59
CA LEU A 172 8.60 -17.12 23.24
C LEU A 172 9.81 -17.32 22.30
N LYS A 173 9.53 -17.91 21.14
CA LYS A 173 10.52 -18.14 20.08
C LYS A 173 10.08 -17.41 18.83
N ALA A 174 11.03 -16.87 18.09
CA ALA A 174 10.79 -16.33 16.76
C ALA A 174 12.07 -16.42 15.92
N GLN A 175 11.89 -16.66 14.64
CA GLN A 175 12.97 -16.73 13.66
C GLN A 175 12.72 -15.68 12.57
N LEU A 176 13.79 -15.05 12.10
CA LEU A 176 13.77 -14.22 10.90
C LEU A 176 14.40 -15.01 9.76
N LEU A 177 13.63 -15.27 8.71
CA LEU A 177 14.10 -15.98 7.53
C LEU A 177 14.39 -14.96 6.42
N MET A 178 15.63 -14.95 5.95
CA MET A 178 16.06 -14.17 4.80
C MET A 178 16.06 -15.07 3.56
N LEU A 179 15.41 -14.60 2.49
CA LEU A 179 15.33 -15.27 1.20
C LEU A 179 16.02 -14.37 0.17
N CYS A 180 17.11 -14.86 -0.42
CA CYS A 180 17.89 -14.12 -1.40
C CYS A 180 17.81 -14.82 -2.76
N LEU A 181 17.58 -14.02 -3.81
CA LEU A 181 17.69 -14.44 -5.20
C LEU A 181 19.07 -14.04 -5.69
N GLU A 182 19.91 -15.02 -6.03
CA GLU A 182 21.24 -14.78 -6.61
C GLU A 182 21.16 -14.80 -8.14
N GLY A 183 22.03 -14.02 -8.79
CA GLY A 183 22.13 -14.00 -10.26
C GLY A 183 21.07 -13.13 -10.95
N TRP A 184 20.24 -12.40 -10.19
CA TRP A 184 19.23 -11.50 -10.75
C TRP A 184 19.85 -10.28 -11.48
N GLU A 185 21.06 -9.86 -11.08
CA GLU A 185 21.78 -8.74 -11.68
C GLU A 185 22.09 -8.99 -13.17
N ALA A 186 22.25 -10.25 -13.55
CA ALA A 186 22.51 -10.64 -14.94
C ALA A 186 21.29 -10.49 -15.86
N GLN A 187 20.06 -10.37 -15.30
CA GLN A 187 18.81 -10.25 -16.04
C GLN A 187 17.83 -9.31 -15.33
N PRO A 188 18.12 -8.00 -15.24
CA PRO A 188 17.31 -7.04 -14.48
C PRO A 188 15.87 -6.94 -14.99
N GLU A 189 15.64 -7.15 -16.27
CA GLU A 189 14.29 -7.14 -16.89
C GLU A 189 13.37 -8.22 -16.34
N LYS A 190 13.93 -9.37 -15.92
CA LYS A 190 13.16 -10.49 -15.33
C LYS A 190 13.02 -10.39 -13.83
N ASN A 191 13.77 -9.49 -13.19
CA ASN A 191 13.79 -9.40 -11.74
C ASN A 191 12.40 -9.07 -11.16
N ALA A 192 11.69 -8.12 -11.72
CA ALA A 192 10.35 -7.75 -11.27
C ALA A 192 9.39 -8.95 -11.32
N VAL A 193 9.46 -9.75 -12.40
CA VAL A 193 8.65 -10.96 -12.54
C VAL A 193 9.04 -12.02 -11.50
N TYR A 194 10.33 -12.20 -11.25
CA TYR A 194 10.81 -13.15 -10.24
C TYR A 194 10.37 -12.74 -8.84
N MET A 195 10.47 -11.46 -8.50
CA MET A 195 10.05 -10.93 -7.19
C MET A 195 8.54 -11.08 -6.98
N GLN A 196 7.74 -10.80 -8.01
CA GLN A 196 6.29 -11.03 -7.95
C GLN A 196 5.93 -12.52 -7.78
N GLN A 197 6.61 -13.41 -8.48
CA GLN A 197 6.42 -14.86 -8.31
C GLN A 197 6.83 -15.32 -6.90
N MET A 198 7.93 -14.80 -6.36
CA MET A 198 8.35 -15.08 -4.97
C MET A 198 7.27 -14.63 -3.97
N LYS A 199 6.71 -13.42 -4.15
CA LYS A 199 5.60 -12.92 -3.32
C LYS A 199 4.42 -13.91 -3.29
N LEU A 200 3.99 -14.40 -4.46
CA LEU A 200 2.89 -15.37 -4.56
C LEU A 200 3.21 -16.70 -3.87
N ILE A 201 4.45 -17.19 -4.00
CA ILE A 201 4.91 -18.39 -3.32
C ILE A 201 4.90 -18.19 -1.80
N LEU A 202 5.38 -17.04 -1.31
CA LEU A 202 5.36 -16.71 0.11
C LEU A 202 3.94 -16.67 0.65
N GLN A 203 3.03 -15.98 -0.05
CA GLN A 203 1.61 -15.92 0.34
C GLN A 203 0.94 -17.30 0.40
N GLY A 204 1.30 -18.23 -0.48
CA GLY A 204 0.74 -19.57 -0.51
C GLY A 204 1.41 -20.58 0.43
N CYS A 205 2.66 -20.34 0.82
CA CYS A 205 3.44 -21.26 1.65
C CYS A 205 3.51 -20.89 3.13
N LEU A 206 3.29 -19.63 3.47
CA LEU A 206 3.35 -19.13 4.85
C LEU A 206 1.96 -19.09 5.49
N ARG A 207 1.91 -19.01 6.82
CA ARG A 207 0.67 -18.87 7.58
C ARG A 207 0.24 -17.39 7.59
N SER A 208 -1.03 -17.11 7.85
CA SER A 208 -1.54 -15.74 8.00
C SER A 208 -0.81 -14.94 9.08
N GLY A 209 -0.29 -15.57 10.12
CA GLY A 209 0.52 -14.95 11.17
C GLY A 209 2.02 -14.79 10.86
N ASP A 210 2.49 -15.15 9.66
CA ASP A 210 3.88 -15.01 9.24
C ASP A 210 4.04 -13.78 8.33
N PRO A 211 4.32 -12.58 8.86
CA PRO A 211 4.48 -11.40 8.03
C PRO A 211 5.77 -11.46 7.22
N PHE A 212 5.73 -10.88 6.03
CA PHE A 212 6.92 -10.77 5.18
C PHE A 212 6.96 -9.46 4.40
N THR A 213 8.17 -9.05 4.03
CA THR A 213 8.41 -7.84 3.26
C THR A 213 9.52 -8.02 2.24
N GLN A 214 9.49 -7.23 1.17
CA GLN A 214 10.58 -7.16 0.20
C GLN A 214 11.62 -6.12 0.65
N ILE A 215 12.88 -6.58 0.78
CA ILE A 215 14.01 -5.72 1.07
C ILE A 215 14.90 -5.65 -0.18
N GLY A 216 14.80 -4.55 -0.91
CA GLY A 216 15.58 -4.38 -2.13
C GLY A 216 15.16 -5.28 -3.30
N ALA A 217 16.01 -5.33 -4.31
CA ALA A 217 15.67 -5.89 -5.61
C ALA A 217 15.74 -7.43 -5.71
N GLY A 218 16.28 -8.12 -4.74
CA GLY A 218 16.45 -9.59 -4.82
C GLY A 218 16.24 -10.28 -3.47
N GLN A 219 15.56 -9.65 -2.51
CA GLN A 219 15.51 -10.17 -1.15
C GLN A 219 14.13 -10.00 -0.52
N TYR A 220 13.67 -11.05 0.16
CA TYR A 220 12.53 -11.03 1.07
C TYR A 220 12.94 -11.39 2.49
N TRP A 221 12.31 -10.76 3.45
CA TRP A 221 12.43 -11.12 4.86
C TRP A 221 11.07 -11.61 5.36
N VAL A 222 11.09 -12.69 6.12
CA VAL A 222 9.91 -13.35 6.70
C VAL A 222 10.12 -13.46 8.19
N LEU A 223 9.19 -12.98 8.99
CA LEU A 223 9.16 -13.23 10.42
C LEU A 223 8.30 -14.49 10.68
N LEU A 224 8.81 -15.39 11.47
CA LEU A 224 8.16 -16.64 11.87
C LEU A 224 7.92 -16.63 13.38
N PRO A 225 6.83 -16.02 13.88
CA PRO A 225 6.50 -16.03 15.30
C PRO A 225 6.19 -17.45 15.78
N GLY A 226 6.71 -17.80 16.97
CA GLY A 226 6.53 -19.14 17.56
C GLY A 226 7.39 -20.25 16.93
N ALA A 227 8.21 -19.94 15.91
CA ALA A 227 9.07 -20.93 15.28
C ALA A 227 10.38 -21.09 16.07
N GLY A 228 10.69 -22.32 16.43
CA GLY A 228 12.01 -22.75 16.91
C GLY A 228 12.93 -23.17 15.75
N SER A 229 14.16 -23.57 16.07
CA SER A 229 15.18 -23.98 15.09
C SER A 229 14.76 -25.16 14.21
N GLU A 230 13.91 -26.05 14.69
CA GLU A 230 13.42 -27.20 13.90
C GLU A 230 12.31 -26.79 12.91
N THR A 231 11.43 -25.90 13.34
CA THR A 231 10.28 -25.46 12.54
C THR A 231 10.71 -24.63 11.33
N HIS A 232 11.73 -23.77 11.49
CA HIS A 232 12.18 -22.94 10.37
C HIS A 232 12.79 -23.77 9.24
N SER A 233 13.48 -24.87 9.56
CA SER A 233 14.08 -25.76 8.55
C SER A 233 13.02 -26.38 7.64
N ALA A 234 11.90 -26.84 8.19
CA ALA A 234 10.79 -27.38 7.41
C ALA A 234 10.14 -26.32 6.50
N ILE A 235 9.98 -25.09 7.02
CA ILE A 235 9.44 -23.96 6.23
C ILE A 235 10.41 -23.59 5.11
N ALA A 236 11.71 -23.48 5.41
CA ALA A 236 12.74 -23.17 4.42
C ALA A 236 12.80 -24.21 3.30
N GLN A 237 12.73 -25.52 3.62
CA GLN A 237 12.68 -26.58 2.63
C GLN A 237 11.43 -26.49 1.74
N ARG A 238 10.25 -26.25 2.34
CA ARG A 238 9.01 -26.10 1.57
C ARG A 238 9.08 -24.91 0.61
N LEU A 239 9.62 -23.79 1.05
CA LEU A 239 9.84 -22.61 0.21
C LEU A 239 10.83 -22.90 -0.90
N GLN A 240 11.95 -23.55 -0.61
CA GLN A 240 12.94 -23.94 -1.62
C GLN A 240 12.35 -24.88 -2.67
N GLN A 241 11.57 -25.88 -2.26
CA GLN A 241 10.91 -26.78 -3.18
C GLN A 241 9.91 -26.06 -4.09
N ALA A 242 9.07 -25.18 -3.52
CA ALA A 242 8.11 -24.40 -4.29
C ALA A 242 8.83 -23.45 -5.30
N MET A 243 9.93 -22.85 -4.90
CA MET A 243 10.76 -22.01 -5.77
C MET A 243 11.43 -22.84 -6.86
N HIS A 244 12.04 -23.99 -6.54
CA HIS A 244 12.64 -24.87 -7.54
C HIS A 244 11.61 -25.36 -8.58
N GLN A 245 10.40 -25.70 -8.15
CA GLN A 245 9.34 -26.09 -9.09
C GLN A 245 8.93 -24.95 -10.00
N ARG A 246 8.83 -23.72 -9.48
CA ARG A 246 8.38 -22.57 -10.25
C ARG A 246 9.46 -22.01 -11.17
N PHE A 247 10.73 -22.09 -10.77
CA PHE A 247 11.87 -21.54 -11.47
C PHE A 247 12.79 -22.60 -12.09
N ALA A 248 12.30 -23.85 -12.29
CA ALA A 248 13.08 -24.98 -12.80
C ALA A 248 13.81 -24.72 -14.12
N GLN A 249 13.32 -23.77 -14.93
CA GLN A 249 13.91 -23.39 -16.21
C GLN A 249 14.76 -22.11 -16.14
N SER A 250 14.97 -21.53 -14.94
CA SER A 250 15.75 -20.31 -14.77
C SER A 250 17.12 -20.61 -14.16
N SER A 251 18.10 -19.74 -14.45
CA SER A 251 19.41 -19.77 -13.80
C SER A 251 19.39 -19.16 -12.39
N ALA A 252 18.20 -18.79 -11.88
CA ALA A 252 18.05 -18.16 -10.59
C ALA A 252 18.30 -19.16 -9.45
N VAL A 253 19.17 -18.79 -8.53
CA VAL A 253 19.52 -19.58 -7.35
C VAL A 253 18.92 -18.89 -6.12
N PHE A 254 18.15 -19.65 -5.35
CA PHE A 254 17.55 -19.17 -4.11
C PHE A 254 18.35 -19.63 -2.91
N ARG A 255 18.71 -18.71 -2.04
CA ARG A 255 19.31 -19.00 -0.75
C ARG A 255 18.42 -18.55 0.39
N THR A 256 18.40 -19.35 1.44
CA THR A 256 17.70 -19.05 2.69
C THR A 256 18.69 -18.98 3.83
N ARG A 257 18.53 -17.99 4.69
CA ARG A 257 19.29 -17.85 5.95
C ARG A 257 18.32 -17.53 7.07
N ALA A 258 18.37 -18.34 8.14
CA ALA A 258 17.59 -18.08 9.35
C ALA A 258 18.44 -17.35 10.39
N ILE A 259 17.81 -16.44 11.11
CA ILE A 259 18.39 -15.69 12.22
C ILE A 259 17.48 -15.88 13.42
N ASP A 260 18.01 -16.40 14.51
CA ASP A 260 17.28 -16.49 15.77
C ASP A 260 17.19 -15.09 16.40
N LEU A 261 15.96 -14.60 16.56
CA LEU A 261 15.72 -13.28 17.13
C LEU A 261 16.05 -13.20 18.63
N ARG A 262 16.24 -14.32 19.30
CA ARG A 262 16.66 -14.34 20.72
C ARG A 262 17.99 -13.62 20.93
N GLY A 263 18.94 -13.76 20.01
CA GLY A 263 20.21 -13.03 20.02
C GLY A 263 20.07 -11.51 19.82
N MET A 264 18.89 -11.03 19.37
CA MET A 264 18.63 -9.62 19.07
C MET A 264 17.69 -8.94 20.06
N VAL A 265 17.29 -9.61 21.14
CA VAL A 265 16.34 -9.06 22.13
C VAL A 265 16.81 -7.73 22.74
N HIS A 266 18.12 -7.53 22.86
CA HIS A 266 18.72 -6.28 23.33
C HIS A 266 18.41 -5.07 22.42
N LEU A 267 18.10 -5.27 21.13
CA LEU A 267 17.73 -4.19 20.19
C LEU A 267 16.37 -3.56 20.50
N ALA A 268 15.56 -4.20 21.33
CA ALA A 268 14.27 -3.69 21.78
C ALA A 268 14.38 -2.77 23.01
N GLU A 269 15.58 -2.44 23.46
CA GLU A 269 15.78 -1.50 24.57
C GLU A 269 15.42 -0.07 24.12
N PRO A 270 14.69 0.70 24.94
CA PRO A 270 14.54 2.12 24.69
C PRO A 270 15.94 2.74 24.68
N LYS A 271 16.23 3.54 23.68
CA LYS A 271 17.42 4.40 23.73
C LYS A 271 17.13 5.48 24.76
N ASP A 272 17.89 5.48 25.83
CA ASP A 272 17.90 6.56 26.82
C ASP A 272 18.19 7.91 26.17
#